data_b337c20189cfd4bca4036c85d4adb34f
#
_entry.id   b337c20189cfd4bca4036c85d4adb34f
#
_cell.length_a   1.000
_cell.length_b   1.000
_cell.length_c   1.000
_cell.angle_alpha   90.00
_cell.angle_beta   90.00
_cell.angle_gamma   90.00
#
_symmetry.space_group_name_H-M   'P 1'
#
loop_
_entity.id
_entity.type
_entity.pdbx_description
1 polymer ?
#
loop_
_entity_poly.entity_id
_entity_poly.type
_entity_poly.pdbx_seq_one_letter_code
_entity_poly.pdbx_strand_id
1 'polypeptide(L)'
;MLVFDYFTIPTESMYPTLKPGDKVIVNKLKMGARIYMDLNFNLKGQELKSFRMKGYSGVKHNDIVVFNEANHWGKINFIINNVFCKRVIALPGDSISAVNGHYHNNNYDEVLGLKEEQAHLGNTPDSLIQGFWVPPYVNGWNIKNFGPLYVPRKDDVVKIDALEAAIYEVILEWEMGKDITWDREKNEAYANGKRMVQHKWQHNYYYMAGDNVLNSCDSRYWGVVPEEYIVGIVTTVIKN
;
A
#
# COMPACT_ATOMS: atom_id res chain seq x y z
N MET A 1 8.46 -2.01 -22.04
CA MET A 1 7.76 -1.09 -22.97
C MET A 1 7.46 0.20 -22.23
N LEU A 2 7.58 1.39 -22.85
CA LEU A 2 7.48 2.68 -22.12
C LEU A 2 6.04 3.10 -21.79
N VAL A 3 5.06 2.65 -22.56
CA VAL A 3 3.68 3.16 -22.49
C VAL A 3 2.73 2.15 -21.86
N PHE A 4 2.73 0.93 -22.35
CA PHE A 4 1.88 -0.14 -21.87
C PHE A 4 2.70 -1.37 -21.53
N ASP A 5 2.26 -2.08 -20.51
CA ASP A 5 2.69 -3.45 -20.20
C ASP A 5 1.46 -4.34 -20.06
N TYR A 6 1.68 -5.65 -20.13
CA TYR A 6 0.64 -6.62 -19.82
C TYR A 6 1.16 -7.61 -18.77
N PHE A 7 0.24 -8.04 -17.90
CA PHE A 7 0.53 -9.02 -16.87
C PHE A 7 -0.57 -10.07 -16.86
N THR A 8 -0.18 -11.33 -16.63
CA THR A 8 -1.14 -12.40 -16.37
C THR A 8 -1.37 -12.49 -14.88
N ILE A 9 -2.64 -12.57 -14.45
CA ILE A 9 -3.02 -12.69 -13.04
C ILE A 9 -2.76 -14.12 -12.56
N PRO A 10 -1.87 -14.32 -11.57
CA PRO A 10 -1.50 -15.67 -11.15
C PRO A 10 -2.34 -16.21 -9.99
N THR A 11 -3.03 -15.33 -9.24
CA THR A 11 -3.70 -15.67 -7.97
C THR A 11 -5.13 -15.15 -7.91
N GLU A 12 -5.88 -15.62 -6.92
CA GLU A 12 -7.27 -15.23 -6.69
C GLU A 12 -7.45 -13.96 -5.86
N SER A 13 -6.38 -13.26 -5.49
CA SER A 13 -6.45 -12.11 -4.57
C SER A 13 -7.32 -10.95 -5.07
N MET A 14 -7.63 -10.90 -6.37
CA MET A 14 -8.51 -9.91 -7.00
C MET A 14 -9.84 -10.53 -7.49
N TYR A 15 -10.16 -11.76 -7.07
CA TYR A 15 -11.45 -12.37 -7.35
C TYR A 15 -12.58 -11.59 -6.61
N PRO A 16 -13.75 -11.42 -7.20
CA PRO A 16 -14.22 -11.90 -8.51
C PRO A 16 -13.84 -10.99 -9.70
N THR A 17 -13.26 -9.81 -9.45
CA THR A 17 -12.94 -8.83 -10.51
C THR A 17 -11.95 -9.40 -11.52
N LEU A 18 -10.88 -10.02 -11.04
CA LEU A 18 -9.86 -10.70 -11.85
C LEU A 18 -9.70 -12.13 -11.37
N LYS A 19 -9.58 -13.05 -12.33
CA LYS A 19 -9.37 -14.50 -12.08
C LYS A 19 -7.97 -14.92 -12.49
N PRO A 20 -7.42 -16.01 -11.92
CA PRO A 20 -6.20 -16.61 -12.43
C PRO A 20 -6.31 -16.89 -13.92
N GLY A 21 -5.26 -16.50 -14.69
CA GLY A 21 -5.23 -16.61 -16.15
C GLY A 21 -5.73 -15.35 -16.89
N ASP A 22 -6.52 -14.49 -16.29
CA ASP A 22 -6.88 -13.20 -16.89
C ASP A 22 -5.61 -12.37 -17.18
N LYS A 23 -5.64 -11.58 -18.25
CA LYS A 23 -4.55 -10.65 -18.58
C LYS A 23 -5.01 -9.22 -18.41
N VAL A 24 -4.13 -8.38 -17.84
CA VAL A 24 -4.39 -6.95 -17.64
C VAL A 24 -3.43 -6.12 -18.46
N ILE A 25 -3.95 -5.10 -19.14
CA ILE A 25 -3.15 -4.08 -19.81
C ILE A 25 -3.00 -2.90 -18.88
N VAL A 26 -1.74 -2.55 -18.60
CA VAL A 26 -1.36 -1.49 -17.67
C VAL A 26 -0.89 -0.27 -18.44
N ASN A 27 -1.56 0.85 -18.24
CA ASN A 27 -1.18 2.14 -18.81
C ASN A 27 -0.26 2.89 -17.84
N LYS A 28 0.99 3.06 -18.21
CA LYS A 28 2.01 3.76 -17.43
C LYS A 28 1.91 5.28 -17.55
N LEU A 29 1.37 5.78 -18.67
CA LEU A 29 1.32 7.23 -18.92
C LEU A 29 0.27 7.94 -18.06
N LYS A 30 -0.75 7.23 -17.54
CA LYS A 30 -1.76 7.86 -16.68
C LYS A 30 -1.10 8.56 -15.49
N MET A 31 -0.23 7.88 -14.77
CA MET A 31 0.52 8.47 -13.66
C MET A 31 1.95 8.91 -14.02
N GLY A 32 2.37 8.69 -15.25
CA GLY A 32 3.72 8.95 -15.76
C GLY A 32 4.60 7.71 -15.78
N ALA A 33 5.27 7.48 -16.90
CA ALA A 33 6.19 6.36 -17.05
C ALA A 33 7.39 6.53 -16.13
N ARG A 34 7.82 5.43 -15.49
CA ARG A 34 9.04 5.39 -14.69
C ARG A 34 10.23 5.11 -15.59
N ILE A 35 11.24 5.96 -15.55
CA ILE A 35 12.48 5.85 -16.31
C ILE A 35 13.59 5.45 -15.35
N TYR A 36 14.19 4.28 -15.59
CA TYR A 36 15.33 3.78 -14.82
C TYR A 36 16.61 4.37 -15.37
N MET A 37 17.43 4.91 -14.47
CA MET A 37 18.74 5.52 -14.80
C MET A 37 19.85 4.48 -14.84
N ASP A 38 19.64 3.34 -14.19
CA ASP A 38 20.55 2.20 -14.18
C ASP A 38 19.80 0.97 -14.72
N LEU A 39 20.41 0.30 -15.69
CA LEU A 39 19.86 -0.91 -16.33
C LEU A 39 20.41 -2.19 -15.70
N ASN A 40 21.13 -2.12 -14.60
CA ASN A 40 21.65 -3.28 -13.91
C ASN A 40 20.56 -3.93 -13.03
N PHE A 41 19.62 -4.61 -13.67
CA PHE A 41 18.46 -5.24 -13.04
C PHE A 41 18.77 -6.50 -12.22
N ASN A 42 20.03 -6.88 -12.08
CA ASN A 42 20.43 -8.12 -11.40
C ASN A 42 20.62 -7.96 -9.89
N LEU A 43 20.52 -6.76 -9.37
CA LEU A 43 20.74 -6.49 -7.94
C LEU A 43 19.42 -6.62 -7.17
N LYS A 44 19.22 -7.76 -6.53
CA LYS A 44 18.10 -7.96 -5.59
C LYS A 44 18.24 -7.02 -4.40
N GLY A 45 17.17 -6.27 -4.11
CA GLY A 45 17.08 -5.43 -2.93
C GLY A 45 17.82 -4.10 -3.00
N GLN A 46 18.30 -3.68 -4.17
CA GLN A 46 18.78 -2.32 -4.37
C GLN A 46 17.69 -1.45 -4.99
N GLU A 47 17.50 -0.27 -4.44
CA GLU A 47 16.65 0.73 -5.05
C GLU A 47 17.29 1.22 -6.36
N LEU A 48 16.63 0.92 -7.48
CA LEU A 48 17.09 1.37 -8.78
C LEU A 48 16.85 2.89 -8.90
N LYS A 49 17.89 3.66 -9.18
CA LYS A 49 17.77 5.08 -9.47
C LYS A 49 16.83 5.28 -10.64
N SER A 50 15.75 5.97 -10.40
CA SER A 50 14.72 6.22 -11.41
C SER A 50 14.05 7.56 -11.16
N PHE A 51 13.41 8.10 -12.20
CA PHE A 51 12.49 9.21 -12.07
C PHE A 51 11.18 8.89 -12.77
N ARG A 52 10.09 9.51 -12.34
CA ARG A 52 8.80 9.38 -12.98
C ARG A 52 8.50 10.61 -13.81
N MET A 53 8.09 10.41 -15.05
CA MET A 53 7.58 11.47 -15.92
C MET A 53 6.24 11.97 -15.36
N LYS A 54 5.85 13.19 -15.71
CA LYS A 54 4.52 13.71 -15.36
C LYS A 54 3.44 12.90 -16.08
N GLY A 55 2.49 12.37 -15.34
CA GLY A 55 1.30 11.71 -15.86
C GLY A 55 0.20 12.71 -16.22
N TYR A 56 -0.82 12.21 -16.93
CA TYR A 56 -1.94 13.05 -17.35
C TYR A 56 -3.20 12.95 -16.47
N SER A 57 -3.33 11.95 -15.60
CA SER A 57 -4.50 11.80 -14.75
C SER A 57 -4.22 11.44 -13.29
N GLY A 58 -3.08 10.85 -12.99
CA GLY A 58 -2.82 10.28 -11.66
C GLY A 58 -3.65 9.02 -11.35
N VAL A 59 -3.44 8.50 -10.14
CA VAL A 59 -4.18 7.36 -9.57
C VAL A 59 -5.43 7.90 -8.86
N LYS A 60 -6.53 7.14 -8.93
CA LYS A 60 -7.80 7.47 -8.29
C LYS A 60 -8.25 6.35 -7.36
N HIS A 61 -9.15 6.67 -6.44
CA HIS A 61 -9.87 5.65 -5.68
C HIS A 61 -10.50 4.60 -6.61
N ASN A 62 -10.49 3.36 -6.19
CA ASN A 62 -10.97 2.21 -6.95
C ASN A 62 -10.18 1.86 -8.24
N ASP A 63 -9.15 2.60 -8.62
CA ASP A 63 -8.27 2.16 -9.70
C ASP A 63 -7.61 0.83 -9.32
N ILE A 64 -7.53 -0.09 -10.28
CA ILE A 64 -6.72 -1.29 -10.14
C ILE A 64 -5.32 -0.95 -10.66
N VAL A 65 -4.30 -1.19 -9.85
CA VAL A 65 -2.91 -0.86 -10.18
C VAL A 65 -2.03 -2.10 -10.11
N VAL A 66 -0.98 -2.09 -10.93
CA VAL A 66 0.14 -3.02 -10.80
C VAL A 66 1.31 -2.26 -10.19
N PHE A 67 1.93 -2.85 -9.18
CA PHE A 67 3.07 -2.27 -8.46
C PHE A 67 4.07 -3.35 -8.07
N ASN A 68 5.34 -2.95 -7.90
CA ASN A 68 6.38 -3.83 -7.39
C ASN A 68 6.17 -4.08 -5.88
N GLU A 69 6.55 -5.25 -5.40
CA GLU A 69 6.57 -5.52 -3.97
C GLU A 69 7.37 -4.43 -3.27
N ALA A 70 6.73 -3.76 -2.30
CA ALA A 70 7.33 -2.64 -1.59
C ALA A 70 7.91 -3.05 -0.23
N ASN A 71 7.25 -3.97 0.47
CA ASN A 71 7.68 -4.42 1.79
C ASN A 71 8.05 -5.90 1.74
N HIS A 72 9.34 -6.19 1.81
CA HIS A 72 9.86 -7.54 1.87
C HIS A 72 10.61 -7.75 3.17
N TRP A 73 10.11 -8.64 4.03
CA TRP A 73 10.69 -8.94 5.34
C TRP A 73 10.85 -7.70 6.26
N GLY A 74 9.85 -6.82 6.29
CA GLY A 74 9.86 -5.64 7.15
C GLY A 74 10.78 -4.52 6.66
N LYS A 75 11.16 -4.52 5.38
CA LYS A 75 11.97 -3.45 4.76
C LYS A 75 11.40 -3.05 3.41
N ILE A 76 11.49 -1.77 3.10
CA ILE A 76 11.19 -1.29 1.75
C ILE A 76 12.35 -1.68 0.84
N ASN A 77 12.07 -2.60 -0.07
CA ASN A 77 13.04 -3.12 -1.05
C ASN A 77 12.40 -3.16 -2.43
N PHE A 78 13.11 -2.69 -3.44
CA PHE A 78 12.64 -2.77 -4.81
C PHE A 78 13.02 -4.11 -5.45
N ILE A 79 12.02 -4.87 -5.88
CA ILE A 79 12.19 -6.12 -6.62
C ILE A 79 11.44 -6.00 -7.94
N ILE A 80 12.17 -5.84 -9.05
CA ILE A 80 11.60 -5.49 -10.36
C ILE A 80 10.63 -6.56 -10.92
N ASN A 81 10.90 -7.83 -10.63
CA ASN A 81 10.12 -8.95 -11.19
C ASN A 81 9.03 -9.48 -10.26
N ASN A 82 8.90 -8.91 -9.06
CA ASN A 82 7.84 -9.28 -8.13
C ASN A 82 6.78 -8.18 -8.11
N VAL A 83 5.68 -8.45 -8.79
CA VAL A 83 4.60 -7.46 -8.96
C VAL A 83 3.28 -7.98 -8.39
N PHE A 84 2.53 -7.06 -7.80
CA PHE A 84 1.18 -7.27 -7.29
C PHE A 84 0.18 -6.48 -8.11
N CYS A 85 -1.04 -6.99 -8.18
CA CYS A 85 -2.18 -6.30 -8.75
C CYS A 85 -3.22 -6.14 -7.63
N LYS A 86 -3.58 -4.89 -7.28
CA LYS A 86 -4.51 -4.58 -6.19
C LYS A 86 -5.36 -3.36 -6.54
N ARG A 87 -6.44 -3.16 -5.77
CA ARG A 87 -7.30 -1.98 -5.86
C ARG A 87 -6.82 -0.90 -4.90
N VAL A 88 -6.83 0.35 -5.36
CA VAL A 88 -6.50 1.52 -4.54
C VAL A 88 -7.71 1.88 -3.66
N ILE A 89 -7.52 1.83 -2.35
CA ILE A 89 -8.54 2.11 -1.36
C ILE A 89 -8.37 3.49 -0.75
N ALA A 90 -7.12 3.96 -0.61
CA ALA A 90 -6.87 5.31 -0.17
C ALA A 90 -5.66 5.93 -0.89
N LEU A 91 -5.74 7.23 -1.11
CA LEU A 91 -4.76 8.09 -1.78
C LEU A 91 -3.90 8.85 -0.75
N PRO A 92 -2.78 9.44 -1.19
CA PRO A 92 -1.97 10.31 -0.33
C PRO A 92 -2.80 11.45 0.29
N GLY A 93 -2.77 11.57 1.60
CA GLY A 93 -3.54 12.56 2.38
C GLY A 93 -4.90 12.08 2.88
N ASP A 94 -5.32 10.88 2.52
CA ASP A 94 -6.53 10.27 3.06
C ASP A 94 -6.31 9.72 4.47
N SER A 95 -7.41 9.53 5.19
CA SER A 95 -7.47 8.69 6.37
C SER A 95 -8.45 7.55 6.12
N ILE A 96 -7.96 6.32 6.19
CA ILE A 96 -8.72 5.10 5.93
C ILE A 96 -9.02 4.38 7.24
N SER A 97 -10.23 3.86 7.36
CA SER A 97 -10.62 2.95 8.43
C SER A 97 -11.44 1.79 7.87
N ALA A 98 -11.56 0.74 8.65
CA ALA A 98 -12.54 -0.31 8.41
C ALA A 98 -13.42 -0.48 9.65
N VAL A 99 -14.71 -0.61 9.45
CA VAL A 99 -15.69 -0.89 10.48
C VAL A 99 -16.50 -2.09 10.03
N ASN A 100 -16.40 -3.15 10.80
CA ASN A 100 -17.05 -4.44 10.48
C ASN A 100 -16.77 -4.90 9.04
N GLY A 101 -15.50 -4.76 8.60
CA GLY A 101 -15.04 -5.16 7.28
C GLY A 101 -15.24 -4.13 6.17
N HIS A 102 -16.02 -3.08 6.40
CA HIS A 102 -16.33 -2.05 5.40
C HIS A 102 -15.35 -0.87 5.49
N TYR A 103 -14.78 -0.48 4.34
CA TYR A 103 -13.87 0.66 4.25
C TYR A 103 -14.61 1.99 4.35
N HIS A 104 -14.02 2.92 5.08
CA HIS A 104 -14.44 4.32 5.19
C HIS A 104 -13.23 5.21 4.97
N ASN A 105 -13.40 6.25 4.16
CA ASN A 105 -12.36 7.21 3.81
C ASN A 105 -12.87 8.63 4.06
N ASN A 106 -12.07 9.47 4.68
CA ASN A 106 -12.48 10.85 5.03
C ASN A 106 -12.64 11.79 3.83
N ASN A 107 -12.07 11.45 2.68
CA ASN A 107 -12.09 12.27 1.46
C ASN A 107 -12.85 11.61 0.30
N TYR A 108 -13.54 10.49 0.55
CA TYR A 108 -14.24 9.75 -0.49
C TYR A 108 -15.48 9.06 0.08
N ASP A 109 -16.65 9.50 -0.37
CA ASP A 109 -17.96 9.06 0.15
C ASP A 109 -18.57 7.88 -0.62
N GLU A 110 -18.01 7.54 -1.80
CA GLU A 110 -18.51 6.42 -2.58
C GLU A 110 -17.97 5.08 -2.08
N VAL A 111 -18.52 3.98 -2.54
CA VAL A 111 -18.09 2.64 -2.17
C VAL A 111 -16.66 2.37 -2.63
N LEU A 112 -15.82 1.97 -1.69
CA LEU A 112 -14.45 1.53 -1.93
C LEU A 112 -14.40 0.00 -2.00
N GLY A 113 -13.79 -0.53 -3.05
CA GLY A 113 -13.70 -1.98 -3.26
C GLY A 113 -15.07 -2.64 -3.56
N LEU A 114 -15.21 -3.90 -3.23
CA LEU A 114 -16.43 -4.68 -3.45
C LEU A 114 -17.21 -4.84 -2.14
N LYS A 115 -18.41 -4.26 -2.09
CA LYS A 115 -19.25 -4.24 -0.89
C LYS A 115 -19.62 -5.65 -0.41
N GLU A 116 -19.90 -6.55 -1.34
CA GLU A 116 -20.28 -7.94 -1.05
C GLU A 116 -19.13 -8.70 -0.38
N GLU A 117 -17.90 -8.55 -0.86
CA GLU A 117 -16.73 -9.18 -0.29
C GLU A 117 -16.38 -8.61 1.10
N GLN A 118 -16.59 -7.32 1.30
CA GLN A 118 -16.44 -6.66 2.59
C GLN A 118 -17.50 -7.14 3.59
N ALA A 119 -18.74 -7.31 3.16
CA ALA A 119 -19.81 -7.89 3.98
C ALA A 119 -19.51 -9.35 4.36
N HIS A 120 -18.86 -10.10 3.44
CA HIS A 120 -18.41 -11.47 3.73
C HIS A 120 -17.36 -11.47 4.86
N LEU A 121 -16.37 -10.58 4.79
CA LEU A 121 -15.42 -10.38 5.89
C LEU A 121 -16.15 -9.98 7.18
N GLY A 122 -17.07 -9.02 7.12
CA GLY A 122 -17.85 -8.57 8.28
C GLY A 122 -18.59 -9.72 9.01
N ASN A 123 -19.11 -10.68 8.26
CA ASN A 123 -19.84 -11.85 8.77
C ASN A 123 -18.90 -13.00 9.21
N THR A 124 -17.61 -12.96 8.89
CA THR A 124 -16.66 -14.00 9.28
C THR A 124 -16.39 -13.94 10.79
N PRO A 125 -16.43 -15.03 11.54
CA PRO A 125 -16.09 -15.04 12.95
C PRO A 125 -14.65 -14.56 13.20
N ASP A 126 -14.42 -13.76 14.26
CA ASP A 126 -13.11 -13.20 14.57
C ASP A 126 -12.04 -14.27 14.82
N SER A 127 -12.44 -15.45 15.31
CA SER A 127 -11.55 -16.60 15.51
C SER A 127 -10.94 -17.16 14.21
N LEU A 128 -11.54 -16.84 13.07
CA LEU A 128 -11.07 -17.26 11.74
C LEU A 128 -10.30 -16.15 11.01
N ILE A 129 -10.22 -14.95 11.59
CA ILE A 129 -9.53 -13.82 11.00
C ILE A 129 -8.07 -13.87 11.42
N GLN A 130 -7.20 -14.04 10.43
CA GLN A 130 -5.76 -14.00 10.63
C GLN A 130 -5.21 -12.62 10.32
N GLY A 131 -4.31 -12.17 11.19
CA GLY A 131 -3.34 -11.13 10.94
C GLY A 131 -3.90 -9.73 10.60
N PHE A 132 -3.25 -8.78 11.13
CA PHE A 132 -3.18 -7.41 10.63
C PHE A 132 -1.73 -6.98 10.79
N TRP A 133 -1.22 -6.23 9.82
CA TRP A 133 0.17 -5.76 9.81
C TRP A 133 0.54 -4.94 11.05
N VAL A 134 -0.42 -4.21 11.59
CA VAL A 134 -0.15 -3.37 12.76
C VAL A 134 0.20 -4.26 13.94
N PRO A 135 1.31 -3.99 14.62
CA PRO A 135 1.75 -4.77 15.76
C PRO A 135 0.62 -4.96 16.78
N PRO A 136 0.59 -6.10 17.50
CA PRO A 136 -0.51 -6.48 18.41
C PRO A 136 -0.80 -5.50 19.55
N TYR A 137 -0.01 -4.44 19.68
CA TYR A 137 -0.23 -3.39 20.67
C TYR A 137 -1.09 -2.20 20.18
N VAL A 138 -1.52 -2.16 18.95
CA VAL A 138 -2.63 -1.29 18.54
C VAL A 138 -3.91 -2.00 18.93
N ASN A 139 -4.34 -1.78 20.18
CA ASN A 139 -5.43 -2.51 20.79
C ASN A 139 -6.69 -2.46 19.92
N GLY A 140 -7.19 -3.64 19.56
CA GLY A 140 -8.45 -3.83 18.85
C GLY A 140 -8.37 -3.70 17.33
N TRP A 141 -7.22 -3.38 16.73
CA TRP A 141 -7.10 -3.36 15.27
C TRP A 141 -6.94 -4.77 14.70
N ASN A 142 -7.75 -5.06 13.72
CA ASN A 142 -7.68 -6.26 12.90
C ASN A 142 -8.20 -5.93 11.48
N ILE A 143 -8.22 -6.88 10.57
CA ILE A 143 -8.63 -6.62 9.20
C ILE A 143 -10.12 -6.21 9.04
N LYS A 144 -10.97 -6.46 10.04
CA LYS A 144 -12.36 -5.98 10.08
C LYS A 144 -12.51 -4.57 10.64
N ASN A 145 -11.71 -4.25 11.68
CA ASN A 145 -11.85 -3.03 12.44
C ASN A 145 -10.47 -2.42 12.66
N PHE A 146 -10.20 -1.32 11.99
CA PHE A 146 -8.97 -0.56 12.15
C PHE A 146 -9.19 0.92 11.80
N GLY A 147 -8.24 1.73 12.20
CA GLY A 147 -8.15 3.13 11.82
C GLY A 147 -8.75 4.09 12.87
N PRO A 148 -8.77 5.39 12.53
CA PRO A 148 -8.30 5.94 11.25
C PRO A 148 -6.79 5.81 11.06
N LEU A 149 -6.37 5.35 9.88
CA LEU A 149 -4.99 5.26 9.43
C LEU A 149 -4.73 6.35 8.40
N TYR A 150 -3.88 7.31 8.68
CA TYR A 150 -3.47 8.32 7.72
C TYR A 150 -2.57 7.72 6.64
N VAL A 151 -2.85 8.01 5.38
CA VAL A 151 -2.03 7.60 4.24
C VAL A 151 -1.10 8.75 3.89
N PRO A 152 0.23 8.61 4.13
CA PRO A 152 1.13 9.74 4.04
C PRO A 152 1.18 10.38 2.66
N ARG A 153 1.15 11.73 2.63
CA ARG A 153 1.32 12.55 1.44
C ARG A 153 2.63 13.30 1.53
N LYS A 154 3.34 13.36 0.41
CA LYS A 154 4.57 14.14 0.29
C LYS A 154 4.37 15.57 0.78
N ASP A 155 5.37 16.07 1.50
CA ASP A 155 5.45 17.39 2.12
C ASP A 155 4.53 17.61 3.34
N ASP A 156 3.61 16.71 3.66
CA ASP A 156 2.83 16.80 4.88
C ASP A 156 3.71 16.54 6.11
N VAL A 157 3.49 17.31 7.15
CA VAL A 157 4.16 17.15 8.44
C VAL A 157 3.18 16.52 9.42
N VAL A 158 3.52 15.34 9.91
CA VAL A 158 2.69 14.58 10.83
C VAL A 158 3.43 14.44 12.17
N LYS A 159 2.68 14.57 13.25
CA LYS A 159 3.19 14.25 14.59
C LYS A 159 3.50 12.76 14.65
N ILE A 160 4.64 12.40 15.22
CA ILE A 160 5.05 11.02 15.42
C ILE A 160 5.22 10.80 16.92
N ASP A 161 4.32 10.02 17.49
CA ASP A 161 4.44 9.48 18.84
C ASP A 161 4.69 7.95 18.78
N ALA A 162 4.52 7.24 19.87
CA ALA A 162 4.80 5.82 19.92
C ALA A 162 3.90 5.00 18.99
N LEU A 163 2.66 5.43 18.79
CA LEU A 163 1.71 4.74 17.92
C LEU A 163 2.05 4.93 16.44
N GLU A 164 2.25 6.17 16.01
CA GLU A 164 2.64 6.47 14.64
C GLU A 164 4.00 5.87 14.29
N ALA A 165 4.96 5.90 15.23
CA ALA A 165 6.26 5.26 15.03
C ALA A 165 6.10 3.76 14.79
N ALA A 166 5.25 3.08 15.56
CA ALA A 166 4.98 1.67 15.37
C ALA A 166 4.23 1.36 14.08
N ILE A 167 3.28 2.20 13.68
CA ILE A 167 2.51 2.03 12.44
C ILE A 167 3.38 2.26 11.20
N TYR A 168 4.23 3.27 11.24
CA TYR A 168 5.02 3.70 10.07
C TYR A 168 6.49 3.31 10.15
N GLU A 169 6.90 2.44 11.09
CA GLU A 169 8.29 2.00 11.29
C GLU A 169 9.03 1.79 9.97
N VAL A 170 8.52 0.89 9.14
CA VAL A 170 9.17 0.45 7.90
C VAL A 170 9.41 1.59 6.92
N ILE A 171 8.42 2.47 6.74
CA ILE A 171 8.54 3.60 5.80
C ILE A 171 9.32 4.77 6.42
N LEU A 172 9.28 4.96 7.74
CA LEU A 172 10.13 5.93 8.43
C LEU A 172 11.60 5.52 8.36
N GLU A 173 11.92 4.25 8.60
CA GLU A 173 13.27 3.73 8.45
C GLU A 173 13.79 3.90 7.02
N TRP A 174 12.94 3.61 6.04
CA TRP A 174 13.30 3.77 4.64
C TRP A 174 13.57 5.24 4.27
N GLU A 175 12.68 6.17 4.64
CA GLU A 175 12.86 7.60 4.32
C GLU A 175 14.04 8.24 5.05
N MET A 176 14.27 7.84 6.31
CA MET A 176 15.26 8.47 7.16
C MET A 176 16.62 7.77 7.11
N GLY A 177 16.68 6.51 6.68
CA GLY A 177 17.89 5.68 6.80
C GLY A 177 18.34 5.49 8.26
N LYS A 178 17.39 5.38 9.19
CA LYS A 178 17.64 5.31 10.64
C LYS A 178 16.76 4.24 11.26
N ASP A 179 17.28 3.58 12.30
CA ASP A 179 16.47 2.69 13.13
C ASP A 179 15.41 3.50 13.87
N ILE A 180 14.15 3.06 13.79
CA ILE A 180 13.02 3.67 14.49
C ILE A 180 12.66 2.80 15.68
N THR A 181 12.57 3.43 16.85
CA THR A 181 12.15 2.79 18.08
C THR A 181 11.14 3.67 18.81
N TRP A 182 10.38 3.09 19.73
CA TRP A 182 9.37 3.82 20.48
C TRP A 182 9.25 3.30 21.92
N ASP A 183 8.82 4.19 22.79
CA ASP A 183 8.51 3.91 24.20
C ASP A 183 7.02 4.17 24.42
N ARG A 184 6.26 3.12 24.67
CA ARG A 184 4.79 3.20 24.83
C ARG A 184 4.38 3.86 26.15
N GLU A 185 5.16 3.65 27.20
CA GLU A 185 4.86 4.22 28.54
C GLU A 185 5.01 5.75 28.51
N LYS A 186 6.04 6.23 27.80
CA LYS A 186 6.27 7.67 27.62
C LYS A 186 5.51 8.27 26.45
N ASN A 187 4.93 7.45 25.58
CA ASN A 187 4.33 7.85 24.31
C ASN A 187 5.31 8.64 23.43
N GLU A 188 6.54 8.14 23.27
CA GLU A 188 7.63 8.80 22.56
C GLU A 188 8.21 7.92 21.46
N ALA A 189 8.65 8.57 20.38
CA ALA A 189 9.34 7.96 19.24
C ALA A 189 10.79 8.42 19.16
N TYR A 190 11.66 7.56 18.61
CA TYR A 190 13.10 7.81 18.50
C TYR A 190 13.62 7.36 17.15
N ALA A 191 14.55 8.15 16.58
CA ALA A 191 15.31 7.80 15.37
C ALA A 191 16.80 7.72 15.73
N ASN A 192 17.43 6.55 15.61
CA ASN A 192 18.79 6.27 16.11
C ASN A 192 18.97 6.76 17.57
N GLY A 193 18.02 6.47 18.44
CA GLY A 193 18.04 6.83 19.86
C GLY A 193 17.81 8.32 20.17
N LYS A 194 17.59 9.16 19.17
CA LYS A 194 17.22 10.58 19.37
C LYS A 194 15.72 10.73 19.25
N ARG A 195 15.12 11.40 20.25
CA ARG A 195 13.68 11.68 20.27
C ARG A 195 13.25 12.42 19.01
N MET A 196 12.19 11.92 18.35
CA MET A 196 11.50 12.58 17.26
C MET A 196 10.06 12.89 17.67
N VAL A 197 9.51 13.99 17.20
CA VAL A 197 8.15 14.44 17.54
C VAL A 197 7.28 14.64 16.31
N GLN A 198 7.88 14.73 15.15
CA GLN A 198 7.21 14.89 13.87
C GLN A 198 8.10 14.37 12.74
N HIS A 199 7.46 14.05 11.61
CA HIS A 199 8.14 13.73 10.36
C HIS A 199 7.50 14.48 9.21
N LYS A 200 8.34 14.99 8.29
CA LYS A 200 7.91 15.55 7.01
C LYS A 200 8.10 14.48 5.94
N TRP A 201 7.00 13.97 5.41
CA TRP A 201 7.02 12.89 4.43
C TRP A 201 7.69 13.32 3.12
N GLN A 202 8.56 12.47 2.60
CA GLN A 202 9.30 12.70 1.37
C GLN A 202 8.61 12.11 0.15
N HIS A 203 7.72 11.13 0.34
CA HIS A 203 7.03 10.39 -0.70
C HIS A 203 5.52 10.43 -0.52
N ASN A 204 4.80 10.13 -1.61
CA ASN A 204 3.38 9.80 -1.57
C ASN A 204 3.21 8.31 -1.33
N TYR A 205 2.19 7.96 -0.55
CA TYR A 205 1.85 6.57 -0.27
C TYR A 205 0.40 6.27 -0.62
N TYR A 206 0.12 5.00 -0.88
CA TYR A 206 -1.19 4.51 -1.23
C TYR A 206 -1.55 3.31 -0.36
N TYR A 207 -2.82 3.19 0.00
CA TYR A 207 -3.35 2.00 0.65
C TYR A 207 -4.09 1.16 -0.37
N MET A 208 -3.68 -0.09 -0.53
CA MET A 208 -4.16 -0.98 -1.57
C MET A 208 -4.68 -2.27 -0.97
N ALA A 209 -5.82 -2.77 -1.48
CA ALA A 209 -6.39 -4.04 -1.04
C ALA A 209 -6.81 -4.90 -2.23
N GLY A 210 -6.79 -6.21 -2.03
CA GLY A 210 -7.37 -7.16 -2.97
C GLY A 210 -8.88 -7.22 -2.82
N ASP A 211 -9.57 -7.46 -3.94
CA ASP A 211 -11.02 -7.59 -3.96
C ASP A 211 -11.48 -8.86 -3.22
N ASN A 212 -10.69 -9.94 -3.27
CA ASN A 212 -10.91 -11.13 -2.44
C ASN A 212 -10.41 -10.87 -1.01
N VAL A 213 -11.26 -10.23 -0.21
CA VAL A 213 -10.88 -9.64 1.07
C VAL A 213 -10.32 -10.67 2.06
N LEU A 214 -10.83 -11.90 2.03
CA LEU A 214 -10.39 -13.00 2.90
C LEU A 214 -9.15 -13.74 2.38
N ASN A 215 -8.83 -13.61 1.09
CA ASN A 215 -7.73 -14.33 0.44
C ASN A 215 -6.81 -13.37 -0.35
N SER A 216 -6.38 -12.30 0.31
CA SER A 216 -5.44 -11.34 -0.28
C SER A 216 -4.40 -10.91 0.74
N CYS A 217 -3.15 -11.02 0.36
CA CYS A 217 -2.05 -10.34 1.04
C CYS A 217 -1.87 -8.96 0.40
N ASP A 218 -2.07 -7.88 1.19
CA ASP A 218 -2.12 -6.50 0.71
C ASP A 218 -1.78 -5.50 1.82
N SER A 219 -2.13 -4.21 1.71
CA SER A 219 -1.79 -3.18 2.71
C SER A 219 -2.28 -3.48 4.12
N ARG A 220 -3.21 -4.40 4.31
CA ARG A 220 -3.62 -4.90 5.63
C ARG A 220 -2.52 -5.72 6.31
N TYR A 221 -1.53 -6.19 5.55
CA TYR A 221 -0.46 -7.08 6.00
C TYR A 221 0.94 -6.49 5.89
N TRP A 222 1.18 -5.57 4.94
CA TRP A 222 2.50 -4.95 4.73
C TRP A 222 2.53 -3.43 4.83
N GLY A 223 1.37 -2.78 5.03
CA GLY A 223 1.28 -1.33 5.13
C GLY A 223 1.10 -0.61 3.79
N VAL A 224 1.37 0.69 3.81
CA VAL A 224 1.20 1.56 2.64
C VAL A 224 2.33 1.36 1.62
N VAL A 225 2.00 1.62 0.36
CA VAL A 225 2.92 1.41 -0.79
C VAL A 225 3.39 2.77 -1.30
N PRO A 226 4.72 3.00 -1.42
CA PRO A 226 5.25 4.23 -1.99
C PRO A 226 4.87 4.38 -3.47
N GLU A 227 4.61 5.62 -3.91
CA GLU A 227 4.26 5.94 -5.29
C GLU A 227 5.28 5.42 -6.31
N GLU A 228 6.55 5.44 -5.96
CA GLU A 228 7.64 4.99 -6.80
C GLU A 228 7.51 3.52 -7.20
N TYR A 229 6.84 2.71 -6.39
CA TYR A 229 6.66 1.28 -6.63
C TYR A 229 5.50 0.97 -7.60
N ILE A 230 4.61 1.93 -7.88
CA ILE A 230 3.50 1.71 -8.80
C ILE A 230 4.03 1.66 -10.23
N VAL A 231 3.76 0.57 -10.94
CA VAL A 231 4.11 0.39 -12.36
C VAL A 231 3.15 1.17 -13.25
N GLY A 232 1.84 1.08 -12.98
CA GLY A 232 0.82 1.81 -13.71
C GLY A 232 -0.60 1.32 -13.38
N ILE A 233 -1.58 1.90 -14.07
CA ILE A 233 -3.01 1.69 -13.85
C ILE A 233 -3.55 0.69 -14.88
N VAL A 234 -4.29 -0.29 -14.43
CA VAL A 234 -5.00 -1.25 -15.31
C VAL A 234 -6.10 -0.50 -16.05
N THR A 235 -6.10 -0.61 -17.37
CA THR A 235 -7.09 0.04 -18.23
C THR A 235 -7.94 -0.94 -19.04
N THR A 236 -7.48 -2.16 -19.19
CA THR A 236 -8.19 -3.21 -19.93
C THR A 236 -7.95 -4.56 -19.28
N VAL A 237 -8.99 -5.36 -19.21
CA VAL A 237 -8.94 -6.75 -18.75
C VAL A 237 -9.32 -7.66 -19.92
N ILE A 238 -8.46 -8.61 -20.23
CA ILE A 238 -8.71 -9.67 -21.21
C ILE A 238 -8.99 -10.93 -20.39
N LYS A 239 -10.23 -11.37 -20.43
CA LYS A 239 -10.69 -12.57 -19.72
C LYS A 239 -10.15 -13.83 -20.39
N ASN A 240 -9.78 -14.81 -19.57
CA ASN A 240 -9.36 -16.14 -20.04
C ASN A 240 -10.57 -17.08 -20.08
#